data_0caab4b30c1154a1645b882be0074b95
#
_entry.id   0caab4b30c1154a1645b882be0074b95
#
_cell.length_a   1.000
_cell.length_b   1.000
_cell.length_c   1.000
_cell.angle_alpha   90.00
_cell.angle_beta   90.00
_cell.angle_gamma   90.00
#
_symmetry.space_group_name_H-M   'P 1'
#
loop_
_entity.id
_entity.type
_entity.pdbx_description
1 polymer ?
#
loop_
_entity_poly.entity_id
_entity_poly.type
_entity_poly.pdbx_seq_one_letter_code
_entity_poly.pdbx_strand_id
1 'polypeptide(L)'
;TNPAVFDAAVASLDSIFKTHPDLKMISVSQNDGNNTHCTCPACKAVDEYEGSPSGNLIRFLNKLAEHFPDKEFCTLAYQYSMQPPKHTKPHPRVNIMLCDINCKREVPLTDNKSGQEFMKALEGWSAISDNLFVWDYGINFDNIVSPFPNFHILQKNIQLIKKNHVTM
;
A
#
# COMPACT_ATOMS: atom_id res chain seq x y z
N THR A 1 2.79 -18.48 1.62
CA THR A 1 4.05 -17.92 1.09
C THR A 1 5.15 -18.97 1.14
N ASN A 2 5.89 -19.12 0.05
CA ASN A 2 7.01 -20.06 -0.03
C ASN A 2 8.17 -19.57 0.88
N PRO A 3 8.68 -20.40 1.82
CA PRO A 3 9.81 -20.00 2.67
C PRO A 3 11.06 -19.56 1.89
N ALA A 4 11.36 -20.21 0.76
CA ALA A 4 12.50 -19.86 -0.09
C ALA A 4 12.40 -18.42 -0.65
N VAL A 5 11.20 -17.88 -0.84
CA VAL A 5 11.01 -16.47 -1.24
C VAL A 5 11.37 -15.54 -0.10
N PHE A 6 11.05 -15.91 1.13
CA PHE A 6 11.43 -15.12 2.30
C PHE A 6 12.96 -15.11 2.47
N ASP A 7 13.60 -16.26 2.39
CA ASP A 7 15.06 -16.39 2.52
C ASP A 7 15.79 -15.59 1.43
N ALA A 8 15.31 -15.63 0.19
CA ALA A 8 15.85 -14.84 -0.91
C ALA A 8 15.67 -13.33 -0.68
N ALA A 9 14.52 -12.92 -0.16
CA ALA A 9 14.26 -11.51 0.17
C ALA A 9 15.19 -11.03 1.31
N VAL A 10 15.35 -11.84 2.36
CA VAL A 10 16.29 -11.53 3.46
C VAL A 10 17.72 -11.38 2.94
N ALA A 11 18.21 -12.32 2.13
CA ALA A 11 19.55 -12.24 1.56
C ALA A 11 19.76 -10.99 0.69
N SER A 12 18.76 -10.62 -0.11
CA SER A 12 18.80 -9.41 -0.93
C SER A 12 18.82 -8.14 -0.08
N LEU A 13 17.94 -8.07 0.93
CA LEU A 13 17.85 -6.92 1.84
C LEU A 13 19.13 -6.77 2.69
N ASP A 14 19.70 -7.85 3.18
CA ASP A 14 21.00 -7.86 3.86
C ASP A 14 22.10 -7.24 3.01
N SER A 15 22.16 -7.61 1.72
CA SER A 15 23.11 -7.04 0.78
C SER A 15 22.91 -5.53 0.60
N ILE A 16 21.64 -5.10 0.43
CA ILE A 16 21.29 -3.68 0.28
C ILE A 16 21.67 -2.88 1.53
N PHE A 17 21.30 -3.35 2.72
CA PHE A 17 21.59 -2.66 3.97
C PHE A 17 23.09 -2.61 4.32
N LYS A 18 23.88 -3.62 3.90
CA LYS A 18 25.34 -3.59 4.01
C LYS A 18 25.96 -2.55 3.07
N THR A 19 25.41 -2.40 1.87
CA THR A 19 25.89 -1.42 0.88
C THR A 19 25.42 0.00 1.22
N HIS A 20 24.25 0.13 1.85
CA HIS A 20 23.64 1.39 2.24
C HIS A 20 23.28 1.41 3.74
N PRO A 21 24.28 1.52 4.65
CA PRO A 21 24.05 1.40 6.09
C PRO A 21 23.10 2.47 6.67
N ASP A 22 23.08 3.65 6.05
CA ASP A 22 22.24 4.78 6.48
C ASP A 22 20.78 4.64 6.05
N LEU A 23 20.46 3.66 5.19
CA LEU A 23 19.09 3.43 4.74
C LEU A 23 18.22 2.94 5.90
N LYS A 24 17.22 3.73 6.28
CA LYS A 24 16.30 3.41 7.37
C LYS A 24 15.04 2.70 6.89
N MET A 25 14.54 3.06 5.71
CA MET A 25 13.31 2.54 5.14
C MET A 25 13.56 2.04 3.72
N ILE A 26 12.92 0.93 3.37
CA ILE A 26 12.93 0.38 2.01
C ILE A 26 11.53 -0.05 1.58
N SER A 27 11.21 0.16 0.30
CA SER A 27 9.96 -0.35 -0.28
C SER A 27 10.11 -1.81 -0.67
N VAL A 28 9.20 -2.64 -0.16
CA VAL A 28 8.99 -4.03 -0.57
C VAL A 28 7.53 -4.14 -0.99
N SER A 29 7.30 -3.98 -2.27
CA SER A 29 5.96 -3.87 -2.84
C SER A 29 5.66 -5.00 -3.80
N GLN A 30 4.41 -5.17 -4.11
CA GLN A 30 3.90 -6.08 -5.13
C GLN A 30 4.38 -5.69 -6.54
N ASN A 31 4.28 -6.63 -7.48
CA ASN A 31 4.45 -6.34 -8.90
C ASN A 31 3.35 -5.41 -9.40
N ASP A 32 3.67 -4.58 -10.36
CA ASP A 32 2.69 -3.79 -11.08
C ASP A 32 1.76 -4.70 -11.91
N GLY A 33 0.52 -4.26 -12.05
CA GLY A 33 -0.49 -4.94 -12.83
C GLY A 33 -1.66 -5.51 -12.02
N ASN A 34 -2.76 -5.70 -12.73
CA ASN A 34 -3.98 -6.28 -12.18
C ASN A 34 -3.86 -7.81 -12.07
N ASN A 35 -4.27 -8.36 -10.94
CA ASN A 35 -4.34 -9.81 -10.71
C ASN A 35 -3.01 -10.57 -10.88
N THR A 36 -1.88 -9.93 -10.56
CA THR A 36 -0.54 -10.55 -10.62
C THR A 36 -0.15 -11.27 -9.33
N HIS A 37 -1.05 -11.34 -8.34
CA HIS A 37 -0.80 -12.05 -7.08
C HIS A 37 -0.82 -13.56 -7.25
N CYS A 38 -0.16 -14.27 -6.35
CA CYS A 38 -0.09 -15.74 -6.36
C CYS A 38 -1.46 -16.36 -6.04
N THR A 39 -1.95 -17.22 -6.92
CA THR A 39 -3.24 -17.90 -6.77
C THR A 39 -3.09 -19.40 -6.40
N CYS A 40 -1.92 -19.82 -5.92
CA CYS A 40 -1.75 -21.20 -5.42
C CYS A 40 -2.68 -21.46 -4.23
N PRO A 41 -3.03 -22.75 -3.93
CA PRO A 41 -3.99 -23.08 -2.89
C PRO A 41 -3.69 -22.45 -1.52
N ALA A 42 -2.41 -22.40 -1.13
CA ALA A 42 -2.00 -21.82 0.15
C ALA A 42 -2.20 -20.29 0.20
N CYS A 43 -1.85 -19.57 -0.88
CA CYS A 43 -2.08 -18.12 -0.93
C CYS A 43 -3.57 -17.79 -1.00
N LYS A 44 -4.33 -18.55 -1.81
CA LYS A 44 -5.77 -18.38 -1.94
C LYS A 44 -6.50 -18.56 -0.60
N ALA A 45 -6.12 -19.57 0.19
CA ALA A 45 -6.69 -19.80 1.51
C ALA A 45 -6.45 -18.61 2.46
N VAL A 46 -5.27 -17.97 2.38
CA VAL A 46 -4.99 -16.73 3.14
C VAL A 46 -5.82 -15.57 2.62
N ASP A 47 -5.93 -15.39 1.30
CA ASP A 47 -6.71 -14.31 0.70
C ASP A 47 -8.20 -14.42 1.07
N GLU A 48 -8.75 -15.64 1.08
CA GLU A 48 -10.12 -15.91 1.53
C GLU A 48 -10.32 -15.60 3.02
N TYR A 49 -9.38 -16.01 3.87
CA TYR A 49 -9.42 -15.70 5.30
C TYR A 49 -9.32 -14.20 5.55
N GLU A 50 -8.39 -13.52 4.92
CA GLU A 50 -8.17 -12.08 5.10
C GLU A 50 -9.19 -11.20 4.33
N GLY A 51 -9.90 -11.78 3.37
CA GLY A 51 -10.85 -11.08 2.50
C GLY A 51 -10.18 -10.14 1.49
N SER A 52 -8.85 -10.17 1.39
CA SER A 52 -8.03 -9.40 0.46
C SER A 52 -6.66 -10.05 0.26
N PRO A 53 -6.08 -10.01 -0.96
CA PRO A 53 -4.70 -10.45 -1.19
C PRO A 53 -3.64 -9.63 -0.44
N SER A 54 -4.00 -8.45 0.06
CA SER A 54 -3.13 -7.65 0.93
C SER A 54 -2.70 -8.41 2.19
N GLY A 55 -3.52 -9.36 2.67
CA GLY A 55 -3.18 -10.18 3.83
C GLY A 55 -1.89 -10.98 3.66
N ASN A 56 -1.68 -11.60 2.51
CA ASN A 56 -0.43 -12.29 2.19
C ASN A 56 0.77 -11.33 2.19
N LEU A 57 0.58 -10.14 1.63
CA LEU A 57 1.62 -9.11 1.56
C LEU A 57 2.00 -8.60 2.97
N ILE A 58 1.01 -8.25 3.78
CA ILE A 58 1.26 -7.74 5.15
C ILE A 58 1.90 -8.80 6.04
N ARG A 59 1.47 -10.06 5.97
CA ARG A 59 2.12 -11.17 6.69
C ARG A 59 3.59 -11.34 6.31
N PHE A 60 3.90 -11.16 5.03
CA PHE A 60 5.28 -11.21 4.55
C PHE A 60 6.12 -10.04 5.09
N LEU A 61 5.59 -8.83 5.02
CA LEU A 61 6.26 -7.62 5.52
C LEU A 61 6.45 -7.64 7.03
N ASN A 62 5.46 -8.14 7.78
CA ASN A 62 5.59 -8.28 9.22
C ASN A 62 6.79 -9.17 9.60
N LYS A 63 6.97 -10.31 8.90
CA LYS A 63 8.14 -11.17 9.10
C LYS A 63 9.46 -10.47 8.76
N LEU A 64 9.49 -9.63 7.71
CA LEU A 64 10.67 -8.84 7.39
C LEU A 64 10.95 -7.80 8.48
N ALA A 65 9.93 -7.12 8.99
CA ALA A 65 10.07 -6.15 10.06
C ALA A 65 10.54 -6.80 11.39
N GLU A 66 10.12 -8.03 11.68
CA GLU A 66 10.62 -8.83 12.81
C GLU A 66 12.09 -9.22 12.62
N HIS A 67 12.46 -9.60 11.38
CA HIS A 67 13.83 -10.01 11.06
C HIS A 67 14.84 -8.85 11.07
N PHE A 68 14.41 -7.65 10.69
CA PHE A 68 15.23 -6.43 10.65
C PHE A 68 14.72 -5.38 11.67
N PRO A 69 15.08 -5.52 12.97
CA PRO A 69 14.47 -4.71 14.03
C PRO A 69 14.77 -3.21 13.94
N ASP A 70 15.85 -2.81 13.26
CA ASP A 70 16.29 -1.41 13.09
C ASP A 70 15.86 -0.78 11.77
N LYS A 71 15.05 -1.50 10.97
CA LYS A 71 14.63 -1.06 9.64
C LYS A 71 13.11 -0.93 9.56
N GLU A 72 12.68 -0.03 8.68
CA GLU A 72 11.29 0.17 8.32
C GLU A 72 11.03 -0.31 6.89
N PHE A 73 9.81 -0.76 6.66
CA PHE A 73 9.37 -1.22 5.36
C PHE A 73 8.20 -0.38 4.87
N CYS A 74 8.18 -0.05 3.59
CA CYS A 74 7.03 0.56 2.95
C CYS A 74 6.48 -0.39 1.90
N THR A 75 5.17 -0.43 1.75
CA THR A 75 4.50 -1.18 0.68
C THR A 75 3.33 -0.41 0.11
N LEU A 76 2.95 -0.77 -1.12
CA LEU A 76 1.79 -0.19 -1.78
C LEU A 76 0.50 -0.96 -1.41
N ALA A 77 -0.54 -0.23 -1.03
CA ALA A 77 -1.92 -0.71 -1.09
C ALA A 77 -2.50 -0.27 -2.44
N TYR A 78 -2.36 -1.13 -3.44
CA TYR A 78 -2.50 -0.78 -4.85
C TYR A 78 -3.16 -1.92 -5.63
N GLN A 79 -4.07 -1.60 -6.53
CA GLN A 79 -4.76 -2.57 -7.36
C GLN A 79 -5.38 -3.70 -6.52
N TYR A 80 -4.92 -4.95 -6.69
CA TYR A 80 -5.46 -6.11 -5.97
C TYR A 80 -5.23 -6.09 -4.46
N SER A 81 -4.25 -5.33 -3.96
CA SER A 81 -3.96 -5.19 -2.54
C SER A 81 -4.51 -3.89 -1.91
N MET A 82 -5.34 -3.13 -2.65
CA MET A 82 -5.87 -1.84 -2.20
C MET A 82 -6.68 -1.96 -0.89
N GLN A 83 -7.52 -3.00 -0.77
CA GLN A 83 -8.32 -3.21 0.43
C GLN A 83 -7.49 -3.82 1.57
N PRO A 84 -7.66 -3.37 2.82
CA PRO A 84 -6.93 -3.92 3.95
C PRO A 84 -7.35 -5.36 4.27
N PRO A 85 -6.46 -6.13 4.91
CA PRO A 85 -6.81 -7.46 5.42
C PRO A 85 -7.73 -7.36 6.64
N LYS A 86 -8.57 -8.37 6.85
CA LYS A 86 -9.53 -8.40 7.97
C LYS A 86 -8.90 -8.72 9.31
N HIS A 87 -7.88 -9.55 9.34
CA HIS A 87 -7.35 -10.13 10.58
C HIS A 87 -5.91 -9.74 10.86
N THR A 88 -5.08 -9.59 9.83
CA THR A 88 -3.66 -9.26 9.98
C THR A 88 -3.46 -7.74 10.05
N LYS A 89 -2.88 -7.25 11.16
CA LYS A 89 -2.47 -5.85 11.27
C LYS A 89 -1.02 -5.67 10.80
N PRO A 90 -0.69 -4.55 10.16
CA PRO A 90 0.69 -4.19 9.86
C PRO A 90 1.52 -4.06 11.16
N HIS A 91 2.77 -4.52 11.12
CA HIS A 91 3.74 -4.26 12.17
C HIS A 91 4.00 -2.74 12.29
N PRO A 92 4.30 -2.18 13.49
CA PRO A 92 4.54 -0.72 13.66
C PRO A 92 5.65 -0.13 12.76
N ARG A 93 6.52 -0.95 12.20
CA ARG A 93 7.55 -0.53 11.24
C ARG A 93 7.21 -0.84 9.79
N VAL A 94 5.93 -1.15 9.51
CA VAL A 94 5.41 -1.33 8.16
C VAL A 94 4.53 -0.14 7.80
N ASN A 95 4.97 0.63 6.80
CA ASN A 95 4.31 1.82 6.30
C ASN A 95 3.47 1.45 5.08
N ILE A 96 2.22 1.85 5.05
CA ILE A 96 1.27 1.56 3.98
C ILE A 96 1.11 2.79 3.10
N MET A 97 1.35 2.66 1.81
CA MET A 97 1.10 3.73 0.83
C MET A 97 -0.12 3.37 -0.01
N LEU A 98 -1.26 3.94 0.34
CA LEU A 98 -2.53 3.72 -0.36
C LEU A 98 -2.56 4.58 -1.63
N CYS A 99 -2.77 3.93 -2.78
CA CYS A 99 -2.79 4.58 -4.08
C CYS A 99 -4.24 4.79 -4.56
N ASP A 100 -4.53 5.99 -5.08
CA ASP A 100 -5.84 6.35 -5.59
C ASP A 100 -5.96 6.29 -7.13
N ILE A 101 -5.09 5.49 -7.78
CA ILE A 101 -4.96 5.38 -9.25
C ILE A 101 -6.31 5.24 -9.98
N ASN A 102 -7.26 4.52 -9.40
CA ASN A 102 -8.56 4.25 -10.01
C ASN A 102 -9.61 5.34 -9.73
N CYS A 103 -9.27 6.38 -8.95
CA CYS A 103 -10.21 7.44 -8.63
C CYS A 103 -10.36 8.44 -9.78
N LYS A 104 -11.57 8.96 -9.94
CA LYS A 104 -11.80 10.14 -10.78
C LYS A 104 -11.24 11.36 -10.10
N ARG A 105 -10.47 12.16 -10.82
CA ARG A 105 -9.72 13.30 -10.27
C ARG A 105 -10.35 14.66 -10.57
N GLU A 106 -11.42 14.68 -11.33
CA GLU A 106 -12.21 15.90 -11.62
C GLU A 106 -13.29 16.17 -10.58
N VAL A 107 -13.54 15.23 -9.65
CA VAL A 107 -14.56 15.35 -8.60
C VAL A 107 -13.98 14.91 -7.25
N PRO A 108 -14.50 15.42 -6.12
CA PRO A 108 -14.06 14.99 -4.80
C PRO A 108 -14.15 13.47 -4.61
N LEU A 109 -13.28 12.89 -3.81
CA LEU A 109 -13.25 11.45 -3.51
C LEU A 109 -14.58 10.94 -2.93
N THR A 110 -15.36 11.80 -2.30
CA THR A 110 -16.67 11.46 -1.72
C THR A 110 -17.80 11.38 -2.74
N ASP A 111 -17.63 11.94 -3.94
CA ASP A 111 -18.74 12.24 -4.85
C ASP A 111 -18.91 11.23 -5.99
N ASN A 112 -18.11 10.17 -6.01
CA ASN A 112 -18.16 9.16 -7.06
C ASN A 112 -17.87 7.74 -6.55
N LYS A 113 -18.27 6.73 -7.34
CA LYS A 113 -18.12 5.31 -6.96
C LYS A 113 -16.67 4.91 -6.72
N SER A 114 -15.74 5.36 -7.57
CA SER A 114 -14.31 5.03 -7.43
C SER A 114 -13.71 5.64 -6.16
N GLY A 115 -14.11 6.86 -5.83
CA GLY A 115 -13.77 7.50 -4.57
C GLY A 115 -14.32 6.78 -3.35
N GLN A 116 -15.55 6.25 -3.41
CA GLN A 116 -16.13 5.46 -2.32
C GLN A 116 -15.34 4.18 -2.03
N GLU A 117 -14.85 3.50 -3.06
CA GLU A 117 -13.98 2.32 -2.89
C GLU A 117 -12.64 2.69 -2.25
N PHE A 118 -12.06 3.81 -2.66
CA PHE A 118 -10.85 4.36 -2.04
C PHE A 118 -11.11 4.76 -0.58
N MET A 119 -12.21 5.45 -0.30
CA MET A 119 -12.56 5.85 1.07
C MET A 119 -12.73 4.65 1.99
N LYS A 120 -13.36 3.58 1.51
CA LYS A 120 -13.47 2.32 2.26
C LYS A 120 -12.08 1.72 2.58
N ALA A 121 -11.17 1.75 1.61
CA ALA A 121 -9.80 1.31 1.84
C ALA A 121 -9.07 2.22 2.83
N LEU A 122 -9.19 3.54 2.68
CA LEU A 122 -8.58 4.54 3.55
C LEU A 122 -9.02 4.36 5.02
N GLU A 123 -10.32 4.27 5.26
CA GLU A 123 -10.90 4.04 6.59
C GLU A 123 -10.45 2.69 7.17
N GLY A 124 -10.45 1.65 6.34
CA GLY A 124 -10.03 0.32 6.75
C GLY A 124 -8.54 0.23 7.12
N TRP A 125 -7.66 0.84 6.33
CA TRP A 125 -6.23 0.92 6.65
C TRP A 125 -5.96 1.79 7.88
N SER A 126 -6.63 2.93 7.98
CA SER A 126 -6.55 3.85 9.13
C SER A 126 -6.96 3.18 10.45
N ALA A 127 -7.87 2.22 10.40
CA ALA A 127 -8.30 1.47 11.58
C ALA A 127 -7.28 0.43 12.08
N ILE A 128 -6.29 0.05 11.26
CA ILE A 128 -5.34 -1.04 11.59
C ILE A 128 -3.87 -0.62 11.50
N SER A 129 -3.56 0.59 11.04
CA SER A 129 -2.19 1.11 10.90
C SER A 129 -2.12 2.59 11.25
N ASP A 130 -1.13 2.97 12.05
CA ASP A 130 -0.80 4.37 12.35
C ASP A 130 0.17 4.97 11.31
N ASN A 131 0.72 4.15 10.41
CA ASN A 131 1.71 4.53 9.39
C ASN A 131 1.08 4.44 7.99
N LEU A 132 0.13 5.31 7.73
CA LEU A 132 -0.60 5.36 6.47
C LEU A 132 -0.22 6.62 5.68
N PHE A 133 0.16 6.43 4.42
CA PHE A 133 0.44 7.47 3.44
C PHE A 133 -0.53 7.33 2.26
N VAL A 134 -0.75 8.41 1.54
CA VAL A 134 -1.53 8.39 0.30
C VAL A 134 -0.66 8.81 -0.87
N TRP A 135 -0.72 8.01 -1.94
CA TRP A 135 -0.15 8.35 -3.24
C TRP A 135 -1.27 8.86 -4.15
N ASP A 136 -1.37 10.18 -4.24
CA ASP A 136 -2.28 10.86 -5.17
C ASP A 136 -1.57 11.15 -6.50
N TYR A 137 -2.35 11.26 -7.57
CA TYR A 137 -1.86 11.46 -8.93
C TYR A 137 -2.25 12.85 -9.43
N GLY A 138 -1.26 13.65 -9.77
CA GLY A 138 -1.42 15.02 -10.26
C GLY A 138 -1.13 15.20 -11.76
N ILE A 139 -1.04 14.10 -12.53
CA ILE A 139 -0.73 14.14 -13.96
C ILE A 139 -1.67 13.25 -14.78
N ASN A 140 -1.83 13.59 -16.05
CA ASN A 140 -2.48 12.73 -17.02
C ASN A 140 -1.42 11.86 -17.73
N PHE A 141 -1.47 10.55 -17.55
CA PHE A 141 -0.51 9.62 -18.15
C PHE A 141 -0.63 9.53 -19.67
N ASP A 142 -1.80 9.79 -20.24
CA ASP A 142 -1.99 9.82 -21.69
C ASP A 142 -1.42 11.10 -22.33
N ASN A 143 -1.29 12.18 -21.57
CA ASN A 143 -0.70 13.43 -22.02
C ASN A 143 -0.08 14.19 -20.83
N ILE A 144 1.18 13.93 -20.56
CA ILE A 144 1.91 14.44 -19.39
C ILE A 144 2.03 15.96 -19.36
N VAL A 145 2.01 16.61 -20.54
CA VAL A 145 2.15 18.07 -20.66
C VAL A 145 0.81 18.81 -20.59
N SER A 146 -0.32 18.08 -20.57
CA SER A 146 -1.63 18.70 -20.38
C SER A 146 -1.85 19.18 -18.97
N PRO A 147 -2.50 20.32 -18.74
CA PRO A 147 -2.96 20.71 -17.43
C PRO A 147 -3.84 19.62 -16.82
N PHE A 148 -3.59 19.28 -15.53
CA PHE A 148 -4.41 18.31 -14.82
C PHE A 148 -5.53 19.03 -14.06
N PRO A 149 -6.81 18.73 -14.31
CA PRO A 149 -7.94 19.55 -13.86
C PRO A 149 -8.40 19.21 -12.43
N ASN A 150 -7.50 19.10 -11.46
CA ASN A 150 -7.84 18.70 -10.09
C ASN A 150 -7.61 19.79 -9.03
N PHE A 151 -7.11 20.97 -9.36
CA PHE A 151 -6.78 22.01 -8.37
C PHE A 151 -7.97 22.41 -7.48
N HIS A 152 -9.17 22.43 -8.03
CA HIS A 152 -10.38 22.83 -7.32
C HIS A 152 -10.85 21.83 -6.25
N ILE A 153 -10.33 20.59 -6.29
CA ILE A 153 -10.69 19.54 -5.32
C ILE A 153 -9.56 19.21 -4.35
N LEU A 154 -8.31 19.60 -4.63
CA LEU A 154 -7.13 19.21 -3.84
C LEU A 154 -7.31 19.54 -2.36
N GLN A 155 -7.75 20.76 -2.03
CA GLN A 155 -7.94 21.14 -0.64
C GLN A 155 -8.95 20.24 0.09
N LYS A 156 -10.07 19.91 -0.56
CA LYS A 156 -11.11 19.04 0.01
C LYS A 156 -10.58 17.63 0.23
N ASN A 157 -9.88 17.08 -0.77
CA ASN A 157 -9.30 15.74 -0.69
C ASN A 157 -8.22 15.65 0.40
N ILE A 158 -7.30 16.63 0.48
CA ILE A 158 -6.26 16.68 1.52
C ILE A 158 -6.88 16.77 2.92
N GLN A 159 -7.91 17.60 3.11
CA GLN A 159 -8.62 17.70 4.39
C GLN A 159 -9.30 16.38 4.78
N LEU A 160 -9.87 15.68 3.80
CA LEU A 160 -10.50 14.39 3.99
C LEU A 160 -9.48 13.31 4.37
N ILE A 161 -8.36 13.24 3.65
CA ILE A 161 -7.25 12.32 3.91
C ILE A 161 -6.68 12.57 5.30
N LYS A 162 -6.44 13.83 5.67
CA LYS A 162 -5.93 14.22 7.01
C LYS A 162 -6.86 13.78 8.15
N LYS A 163 -8.17 13.80 7.97
CA LYS A 163 -9.14 13.33 8.99
C LYS A 163 -9.04 11.84 9.27
N ASN A 164 -8.45 11.07 8.37
CA ASN A 164 -8.24 9.63 8.48
C ASN A 164 -6.83 9.27 9.00
N HIS A 165 -6.21 10.16 9.77
CA HIS A 165 -4.91 9.93 10.43
C HIS A 165 -3.75 9.58 9.47
N VAL A 166 -3.85 10.00 8.21
CA VAL A 166 -2.77 9.81 7.25
C VAL A 166 -1.59 10.70 7.63
N THR A 167 -0.43 10.10 7.73
CA THR A 167 0.85 10.80 7.88
C THR A 167 1.25 11.38 6.51
N MET A 168 1.58 12.65 6.45
CA MET A 168 2.03 13.31 5.21
C MET A 168 3.54 13.48 5.22
#